data_25598fb092e936a21b3d545d5dbf6c89
#
_entry.id   25598fb092e936a21b3d545d5dbf6c89
#
_cell.length_a   1.000
_cell.length_b   1.000
_cell.length_c   1.000
_cell.angle_alpha   90.00
_cell.angle_beta   90.00
_cell.angle_gamma   90.00
#
_symmetry.space_group_name_H-M   'P 1'
#
loop_
_entity.id
_entity.type
_entity.pdbx_description
1 polymer ?
#
loop_
_entity_poly.entity_id
_entity_poly.type
_entity_poly.pdbx_seq_one_letter_code
_entity_poly.pdbx_strand_id
1 'polypeptide(L)'
;LLLRGGELNNAVLSPTTGVSGESSRFRALYPADINGDGVTEVPRTAALYGEELEGDTAQRVDWISFDAAGAAIRVLSTYHAIEDGWYLQLPDGWADTIYVGRSASADEASVTFYMGDSRDQSYTPVLRITTLSGSNRERLAVRTGRFILGRNDGVIYAGELLKGNEGWADGVTEDEVRNAFSLIAPEWSAGDN
;
A
#
# COMPACT_ATOMS: atom_id res chain seq x y z
N LEU A 1 -11.39 12.89 -16.59
CA LEU A 1 -11.98 13.54 -17.76
C LEU A 1 -10.90 13.89 -18.75
N LEU A 2 -11.10 13.58 -20.03
CA LEU A 2 -10.21 13.94 -21.12
C LEU A 2 -10.87 15.00 -22.03
N LEU A 3 -10.10 16.04 -22.39
CA LEU A 3 -10.54 17.03 -23.37
C LEU A 3 -10.11 16.55 -24.78
N ARG A 4 -11.08 16.22 -25.64
CA ARG A 4 -10.86 15.85 -27.03
C ARG A 4 -11.72 16.68 -27.96
N GLY A 5 -11.11 17.32 -28.95
CA GLY A 5 -11.84 18.13 -29.93
C GLY A 5 -12.68 19.26 -29.34
N GLY A 6 -12.34 19.76 -28.13
CA GLY A 6 -13.12 20.76 -27.41
C GLY A 6 -14.24 20.19 -26.52
N GLU A 7 -14.42 18.89 -26.45
CA GLU A 7 -15.40 18.20 -25.62
C GLU A 7 -14.76 17.48 -24.45
N LEU A 8 -15.38 17.57 -23.26
CA LEU A 8 -15.00 16.82 -22.07
C LEU A 8 -15.58 15.42 -22.13
N ASN A 9 -14.73 14.43 -22.24
CA ASN A 9 -15.10 13.02 -22.28
C ASN A 9 -14.72 12.33 -20.97
N ASN A 10 -15.62 11.52 -20.42
CA ASN A 10 -15.32 10.64 -19.30
C ASN A 10 -14.64 9.37 -19.82
N ALA A 11 -13.31 9.33 -19.73
CA ALA A 11 -12.50 8.22 -20.25
C ALA A 11 -12.72 6.88 -19.54
N VAL A 12 -13.27 6.92 -18.31
CA VAL A 12 -13.51 5.72 -17.48
C VAL A 12 -14.97 5.27 -17.48
N LEU A 13 -15.80 5.88 -18.33
CA LEU A 13 -17.19 5.49 -18.47
C LEU A 13 -17.30 4.18 -19.26
N SER A 14 -17.81 3.14 -18.63
CA SER A 14 -18.12 1.90 -19.34
C SER A 14 -19.20 2.14 -20.40
N PRO A 15 -18.93 1.85 -21.68
CA PRO A 15 -19.94 2.03 -22.73
C PRO A 15 -21.12 1.05 -22.57
N THR A 16 -20.94 -0.03 -21.82
CA THR A 16 -21.97 -1.07 -21.61
C THR A 16 -22.88 -0.74 -20.44
N THR A 17 -22.32 -0.25 -19.33
CA THR A 17 -23.08 -0.02 -18.09
C THR A 17 -23.39 1.45 -17.82
N GLY A 18 -22.71 2.38 -18.49
CA GLY A 18 -22.82 3.81 -18.24
C GLY A 18 -22.23 4.24 -16.85
N VAL A 19 -21.48 3.35 -16.20
CA VAL A 19 -20.89 3.60 -14.88
C VAL A 19 -19.38 3.67 -14.98
N SER A 20 -18.76 4.55 -14.18
CA SER A 20 -17.32 4.68 -14.07
C SER A 20 -16.75 3.65 -13.08
N GLY A 21 -16.94 2.36 -13.35
CA GLY A 21 -16.54 1.26 -12.46
C GLY A 21 -15.04 1.20 -12.19
N GLU A 22 -14.22 1.62 -13.16
CA GLU A 22 -12.76 1.66 -13.04
C GLU A 22 -12.24 2.73 -12.05
N SER A 23 -13.09 3.66 -11.62
CA SER A 23 -12.78 4.69 -10.63
C SER A 23 -13.43 4.43 -9.27
N SER A 24 -13.89 3.21 -9.01
CA SER A 24 -14.33 2.79 -7.67
C SER A 24 -13.16 2.85 -6.71
N ARG A 25 -13.27 3.67 -5.66
CA ARG A 25 -12.18 3.95 -4.71
C ARG A 25 -12.56 3.57 -3.28
N PHE A 26 -11.57 3.33 -2.46
CA PHE A 26 -11.73 3.22 -1.01
C PHE A 26 -12.19 4.58 -0.45
N ARG A 27 -13.10 4.59 0.53
CA ARG A 27 -13.71 5.82 1.08
C ARG A 27 -12.71 6.85 1.56
N ALA A 28 -11.59 6.41 2.13
CA ALA A 28 -10.58 7.26 2.77
C ALA A 28 -9.46 7.72 1.83
N LEU A 29 -9.45 7.30 0.55
CA LEU A 29 -8.38 7.65 -0.38
C LEU A 29 -8.88 8.53 -1.50
N TYR A 30 -8.21 9.67 -1.69
CA TYR A 30 -8.49 10.63 -2.76
C TYR A 30 -7.50 10.43 -3.91
N PRO A 31 -7.89 10.80 -5.15
CA PRO A 31 -6.93 10.94 -6.24
C PRO A 31 -5.79 11.86 -5.83
N ALA A 32 -4.56 11.46 -6.11
CA ALA A 32 -3.35 12.18 -5.77
C ALA A 32 -2.27 11.91 -6.81
N ASP A 33 -1.33 12.84 -6.94
CA ASP A 33 -0.06 12.61 -7.62
C ASP A 33 0.84 11.81 -6.66
N ILE A 34 0.72 10.48 -6.70
CA ILE A 34 1.32 9.58 -5.70
C ILE A 34 2.83 9.39 -5.94
N ASN A 35 3.30 9.60 -7.15
CA ASN A 35 4.69 9.41 -7.56
C ASN A 35 5.44 10.74 -7.80
N GLY A 36 4.75 11.89 -7.75
CA GLY A 36 5.33 13.22 -7.95
C GLY A 36 5.65 13.57 -9.40
N ASP A 37 4.99 12.94 -10.38
CA ASP A 37 5.23 13.20 -11.80
C ASP A 37 4.35 14.30 -12.41
N GLY A 38 3.45 14.89 -11.61
CA GLY A 38 2.52 15.95 -12.01
C GLY A 38 1.22 15.43 -12.62
N VAL A 39 1.02 14.10 -12.70
CA VAL A 39 -0.23 13.46 -13.10
C VAL A 39 -0.97 13.01 -11.84
N THR A 40 -2.28 13.15 -11.82
CA THR A 40 -3.11 12.68 -10.70
C THR A 40 -3.59 11.26 -10.97
N GLU A 41 -3.21 10.32 -10.12
CA GLU A 41 -3.69 8.96 -10.15
C GLU A 41 -4.98 8.78 -9.37
N VAL A 42 -5.77 7.79 -9.81
CA VAL A 42 -7.01 7.36 -9.15
C VAL A 42 -6.72 6.10 -8.33
N PRO A 43 -6.94 6.11 -6.99
CA PRO A 43 -6.76 4.93 -6.17
C PRO A 43 -7.89 3.93 -6.41
N ARG A 44 -7.54 2.69 -6.71
CA ARG A 44 -8.45 1.56 -6.88
C ARG A 44 -8.07 0.46 -5.90
N THR A 45 -9.04 -0.01 -5.12
CA THR A 45 -8.83 -1.16 -4.25
C THR A 45 -8.58 -2.43 -5.06
N ALA A 46 -7.63 -3.24 -4.61
CA ALA A 46 -7.30 -4.52 -5.22
C ALA A 46 -7.07 -5.57 -4.11
N ALA A 47 -7.29 -6.84 -4.43
CA ALA A 47 -6.94 -7.91 -3.52
C ALA A 47 -5.42 -8.08 -3.43
N LEU A 48 -4.91 -8.42 -2.27
CA LEU A 48 -3.59 -9.02 -2.14
C LEU A 48 -3.61 -10.43 -2.74
N TYR A 49 -2.44 -10.91 -3.14
CA TYR A 49 -2.33 -12.25 -3.70
C TYR A 49 -2.85 -13.29 -2.71
N GLY A 50 -3.75 -14.17 -3.18
CA GLY A 50 -4.37 -15.21 -2.35
C GLY A 50 -5.53 -14.75 -1.46
N GLU A 51 -5.94 -13.49 -1.51
CA GLU A 51 -7.11 -12.98 -0.80
C GLU A 51 -8.29 -12.78 -1.75
N GLU A 52 -9.50 -13.07 -1.25
CA GLU A 52 -10.73 -12.62 -1.89
C GLU A 52 -11.09 -11.22 -1.38
N LEU A 53 -11.56 -10.36 -2.29
CA LEU A 53 -12.06 -9.03 -1.91
C LEU A 53 -13.39 -9.21 -1.15
N GLU A 54 -13.33 -9.22 0.18
CA GLU A 54 -14.50 -9.14 1.04
C GLU A 54 -14.66 -7.72 1.61
N GLY A 55 -15.52 -6.92 1.01
CA GLY A 55 -15.94 -5.62 1.51
C GLY A 55 -14.81 -4.57 1.60
N ASP A 56 -14.83 -3.76 2.66
CA ASP A 56 -13.89 -2.65 2.90
C ASP A 56 -12.52 -3.08 3.47
N THR A 57 -12.17 -4.35 3.43
CA THR A 57 -10.95 -4.90 4.04
C THR A 57 -9.74 -4.92 3.12
N ALA A 58 -9.91 -4.58 1.84
CA ALA A 58 -8.80 -4.52 0.89
C ALA A 58 -7.77 -3.47 1.33
N GLN A 59 -6.56 -3.94 1.64
CA GLN A 59 -5.45 -3.10 2.11
C GLN A 59 -4.48 -2.75 0.98
N ARG A 60 -4.63 -3.37 -0.20
CA ARG A 60 -3.89 -3.01 -1.40
C ARG A 60 -4.66 -1.95 -2.20
N VAL A 61 -3.93 -0.96 -2.66
CA VAL A 61 -4.44 0.08 -3.55
C VAL A 61 -3.56 0.14 -4.79
N ASP A 62 -4.17 -0.04 -5.95
CA ASP A 62 -3.54 0.21 -7.24
C ASP A 62 -3.81 1.65 -7.65
N TRP A 63 -2.75 2.41 -7.93
CA TRP A 63 -2.84 3.78 -8.40
C TRP A 63 -2.84 3.79 -9.93
N ILE A 64 -3.90 4.33 -10.49
CA ILE A 64 -4.21 4.21 -11.92
C ILE A 64 -4.16 5.58 -12.58
N SER A 65 -3.35 5.70 -13.61
CA SER A 65 -3.45 6.78 -14.60
C SER A 65 -4.23 6.30 -15.82
N PHE A 66 -4.56 7.22 -16.72
CA PHE A 66 -5.27 6.91 -17.95
C PHE A 66 -4.52 7.50 -19.14
N ASP A 67 -4.29 6.67 -20.14
CA ASP A 67 -3.67 7.12 -21.39
C ASP A 67 -4.62 8.02 -22.20
N ALA A 68 -4.11 8.55 -23.32
CA ALA A 68 -4.92 9.38 -24.23
C ALA A 68 -6.08 8.61 -24.88
N ALA A 69 -6.09 7.28 -24.86
CA ALA A 69 -7.22 6.47 -25.32
C ALA A 69 -8.25 6.19 -24.23
N GLY A 70 -7.92 6.51 -22.95
CA GLY A 70 -8.74 6.23 -21.79
C GLY A 70 -8.50 4.83 -21.21
N ALA A 71 -7.44 4.15 -21.65
CA ALA A 71 -7.06 2.88 -21.07
C ALA A 71 -6.40 3.10 -19.70
N ALA A 72 -6.79 2.29 -18.71
CA ALA A 72 -6.23 2.33 -17.36
C ALA A 72 -4.82 1.74 -17.34
N ILE A 73 -3.89 2.44 -16.73
CA ILE A 73 -2.50 2.02 -16.54
C ILE A 73 -2.21 2.03 -15.05
N ARG A 74 -1.81 0.89 -14.48
CA ARG A 74 -1.32 0.82 -13.10
C ARG A 74 0.06 1.45 -13.04
N VAL A 75 0.17 2.55 -12.30
CA VAL A 75 1.43 3.30 -12.12
C VAL A 75 2.25 2.66 -11.00
N LEU A 76 1.62 2.42 -9.86
CA LEU A 76 2.21 1.71 -8.73
C LEU A 76 1.13 1.09 -7.86
N SER A 77 1.53 0.27 -6.90
CA SER A 77 0.65 -0.28 -5.87
C SER A 77 1.15 0.08 -4.48
N THR A 78 0.23 0.26 -3.55
CA THR A 78 0.54 0.51 -2.14
C THR A 78 -0.22 -0.45 -1.24
N TYR A 79 0.39 -0.78 -0.09
CA TYR A 79 -0.29 -1.46 1.01
C TYR A 79 -0.63 -0.43 2.08
N HIS A 80 -1.87 -0.37 2.52
CA HIS A 80 -2.37 0.58 3.52
C HIS A 80 -2.70 -0.12 4.83
N ALA A 81 -1.96 0.20 5.89
CA ALA A 81 -2.29 -0.14 7.26
C ALA A 81 -3.04 1.03 7.90
N ILE A 82 -4.30 1.21 7.53
CA ILE A 82 -5.11 2.39 7.88
C ILE A 82 -5.23 2.56 9.39
N GLU A 83 -5.49 1.48 10.12
CA GLU A 83 -5.61 1.50 11.58
C GLU A 83 -4.30 1.90 12.27
N ASP A 84 -3.17 1.60 11.64
CA ASP A 84 -1.82 1.91 12.13
C ASP A 84 -1.29 3.26 11.60
N GLY A 85 -2.01 3.91 10.68
CA GLY A 85 -1.72 5.24 10.17
C GLY A 85 -0.54 5.33 9.19
N TRP A 86 -0.24 4.26 8.43
CA TRP A 86 0.86 4.25 7.46
C TRP A 86 0.51 3.48 6.18
N TYR A 87 1.27 3.74 5.13
CA TYR A 87 1.27 2.94 3.92
C TYR A 87 2.69 2.64 3.43
N LEU A 88 2.82 1.59 2.65
CA LEU A 88 4.06 1.18 1.99
C LEU A 88 3.81 1.12 0.48
N GLN A 89 4.62 1.83 -0.30
CA GLN A 89 4.69 1.59 -1.74
C GLN A 89 5.29 0.19 -1.95
N LEU A 90 4.55 -0.68 -2.64
CA LEU A 90 5.01 -2.03 -2.91
C LEU A 90 6.06 -2.01 -4.03
N PRO A 91 7.18 -2.70 -3.86
CA PRO A 91 8.13 -2.94 -4.94
C PRO A 91 7.46 -3.59 -6.16
N ASP A 92 8.04 -3.38 -7.33
CA ASP A 92 7.58 -4.03 -8.57
C ASP A 92 7.54 -5.56 -8.38
N GLY A 93 6.44 -6.16 -8.83
CA GLY A 93 6.21 -7.60 -8.67
C GLY A 93 5.59 -8.02 -7.33
N TRP A 94 5.76 -7.26 -6.24
CA TRP A 94 5.20 -7.63 -4.94
C TRP A 94 3.67 -7.63 -4.93
N ALA A 95 3.06 -6.66 -5.59
CA ALA A 95 1.60 -6.52 -5.64
C ALA A 95 0.87 -7.81 -6.05
N ASP A 96 1.48 -8.61 -6.91
CA ASP A 96 0.87 -9.79 -7.50
C ASP A 96 1.40 -11.12 -6.91
N THR A 97 2.33 -11.07 -5.93
CA THR A 97 3.01 -12.26 -5.38
C THR A 97 3.10 -12.30 -3.86
N ILE A 98 2.90 -11.16 -3.20
CA ILE A 98 3.09 -11.01 -1.75
C ILE A 98 1.80 -11.38 -0.99
N TYR A 99 1.96 -12.14 0.08
CA TYR A 99 0.95 -12.35 1.12
C TYR A 99 1.23 -11.45 2.31
N VAL A 100 0.20 -11.12 3.06
CA VAL A 100 0.31 -10.28 4.24
C VAL A 100 -0.35 -10.95 5.44
N GLY A 101 0.37 -10.98 6.55
CA GLY A 101 -0.16 -11.41 7.84
C GLY A 101 -0.09 -10.28 8.86
N ARG A 102 -1.08 -10.22 9.75
CA ARG A 102 -1.14 -9.23 10.83
C ARG A 102 -1.06 -9.91 12.18
N SER A 103 -0.40 -9.27 13.13
CA SER A 103 -0.41 -9.67 14.53
C SER A 103 -0.38 -8.42 15.42
N ALA A 104 -1.02 -8.50 16.59
CA ALA A 104 -1.06 -7.40 17.54
C ALA A 104 -0.89 -7.93 18.96
N SER A 105 -0.23 -7.11 19.79
CA SER A 105 -0.13 -7.24 21.24
C SER A 105 -0.36 -5.87 21.88
N ALA A 106 -0.20 -5.75 23.21
CA ALA A 106 -0.49 -4.50 23.90
C ALA A 106 0.33 -3.29 23.41
N ASP A 107 1.62 -3.50 23.10
CA ASP A 107 2.57 -2.42 22.74
C ASP A 107 3.07 -2.52 21.29
N GLU A 108 2.73 -3.58 20.54
CA GLU A 108 3.22 -3.84 19.20
C GLU A 108 2.07 -4.32 18.29
N ALA A 109 1.84 -3.65 17.17
CA ALA A 109 1.07 -4.15 16.03
C ALA A 109 2.02 -4.37 14.86
N SER A 110 1.94 -5.52 14.20
CA SER A 110 2.88 -5.87 13.13
C SER A 110 2.15 -6.34 11.88
N VAL A 111 2.65 -5.86 10.75
CA VAL A 111 2.33 -6.36 9.42
C VAL A 111 3.56 -7.09 8.89
N THR A 112 3.40 -8.33 8.49
CA THR A 112 4.48 -9.14 7.92
C THR A 112 4.13 -9.50 6.49
N PHE A 113 5.05 -9.18 5.58
CA PHE A 113 4.97 -9.52 4.16
C PHE A 113 5.69 -10.84 3.93
N TYR A 114 5.08 -11.73 3.16
CA TYR A 114 5.58 -13.06 2.86
C TYR A 114 5.63 -13.26 1.35
N MET A 115 6.75 -13.75 0.85
CA MET A 115 6.74 -14.41 -0.45
C MET A 115 6.16 -15.81 -0.29
N GLY A 116 5.39 -16.27 -1.26
CA GLY A 116 4.79 -17.59 -1.18
C GLY A 116 4.54 -18.21 -2.54
N ASP A 117 4.50 -19.54 -2.58
CA ASP A 117 3.94 -20.27 -3.69
C ASP A 117 2.58 -20.83 -3.25
N SER A 118 1.52 -20.42 -3.96
CA SER A 118 0.15 -20.90 -3.70
C SER A 118 0.00 -22.41 -3.89
N ARG A 119 0.95 -23.04 -4.61
CA ARG A 119 0.91 -24.49 -4.91
C ARG A 119 1.29 -25.33 -3.72
N ASP A 120 2.26 -24.88 -2.92
CA ASP A 120 2.80 -25.64 -1.77
C ASP A 120 2.35 -25.06 -0.42
N GLN A 121 1.61 -23.94 -0.43
CA GLN A 121 1.20 -23.20 0.78
C GLN A 121 2.41 -22.85 1.69
N SER A 122 3.58 -22.65 1.08
CA SER A 122 4.77 -22.26 1.81
C SER A 122 4.92 -20.74 1.76
N TYR A 123 4.97 -20.12 2.94
CA TYR A 123 5.09 -18.67 3.09
C TYR A 123 6.37 -18.34 3.83
N THR A 124 7.26 -17.63 3.16
CA THR A 124 8.53 -17.21 3.76
C THR A 124 8.50 -15.71 4.05
N PRO A 125 8.67 -15.28 5.31
CA PRO A 125 8.60 -13.87 5.67
C PRO A 125 9.80 -13.09 5.12
N VAL A 126 9.53 -11.94 4.49
CA VAL A 126 10.54 -11.10 3.82
C VAL A 126 10.73 -9.74 4.48
N LEU A 127 9.65 -9.12 4.93
CA LEU A 127 9.65 -7.81 5.59
C LEU A 127 8.61 -7.80 6.70
N ARG A 128 8.94 -7.20 7.84
CA ARG A 128 7.98 -6.86 8.88
C ARG A 128 8.03 -5.37 9.14
N ILE A 129 6.85 -4.73 9.22
CA ILE A 129 6.71 -3.37 9.71
C ILE A 129 5.92 -3.44 11.01
N THR A 130 6.47 -2.85 12.06
CA THR A 130 5.91 -2.85 13.41
C THR A 130 5.59 -1.44 13.86
N THR A 131 4.36 -1.23 14.27
CA THR A 131 3.85 -0.03 14.95
C THR A 131 4.03 -0.24 16.45
N LEU A 132 4.82 0.61 17.08
CA LEU A 132 5.21 0.51 18.48
C LEU A 132 4.57 1.65 19.28
N SER A 133 3.85 1.30 20.31
CA SER A 133 3.18 2.23 21.24
C SER A 133 3.61 1.99 22.69
N GLY A 134 3.00 2.69 23.63
CA GLY A 134 3.25 2.50 25.06
C GLY A 134 4.63 2.95 25.54
N SER A 135 4.94 2.68 26.80
CA SER A 135 6.15 3.15 27.48
C SER A 135 7.43 2.42 27.04
N ASN A 136 7.30 1.23 26.48
CA ASN A 136 8.43 0.40 26.05
C ASN A 136 8.85 0.63 24.60
N ARG A 137 8.17 1.48 23.83
CA ARG A 137 8.36 1.64 22.39
C ARG A 137 9.80 1.93 21.98
N GLU A 138 10.53 2.78 22.72
CA GLU A 138 11.94 3.10 22.43
C GLU A 138 12.83 1.86 22.53
N ARG A 139 12.67 1.07 23.58
CA ARG A 139 13.42 -0.16 23.77
C ARG A 139 13.09 -1.22 22.73
N LEU A 140 11.83 -1.27 22.32
CA LEU A 140 11.36 -2.20 21.30
C LEU A 140 11.85 -1.82 19.89
N ALA A 141 11.97 -0.52 19.60
CA ALA A 141 12.40 0.00 18.30
C ALA A 141 13.88 -0.30 17.99
N VAL A 142 14.72 -0.45 19.01
CA VAL A 142 16.16 -0.70 18.86
C VAL A 142 16.54 -2.18 19.03
N ARG A 143 15.58 -3.09 18.99
CA ARG A 143 15.88 -4.53 18.98
C ARG A 143 16.73 -4.89 17.74
N THR A 144 17.61 -5.87 17.93
CA THR A 144 18.46 -6.37 16.84
C THR A 144 17.66 -6.70 15.57
N GLY A 145 18.11 -6.21 14.43
CA GLY A 145 17.47 -6.39 13.13
C GLY A 145 16.41 -5.35 12.79
N ARG A 146 15.99 -4.50 13.74
CA ARG A 146 15.04 -3.41 13.48
C ARG A 146 15.74 -2.12 13.07
N PHE A 147 15.11 -1.40 12.13
CA PHE A 147 15.48 -0.06 11.73
C PHE A 147 14.26 0.86 11.77
N ILE A 148 14.47 2.12 12.17
CA ILE A 148 13.37 3.09 12.32
C ILE A 148 12.95 3.59 10.95
N LEU A 149 11.63 3.58 10.69
CA LEU A 149 10.97 4.11 9.50
C LEU A 149 10.41 5.51 9.76
N GLY A 150 9.85 5.75 10.94
CA GLY A 150 9.26 7.03 11.27
C GLY A 150 8.83 7.12 12.74
N ARG A 151 8.41 8.33 13.12
CA ARG A 151 7.87 8.65 14.45
C ARG A 151 6.72 9.64 14.29
N ASN A 152 5.62 9.41 14.98
CA ASN A 152 4.48 10.31 15.00
C ASN A 152 3.67 10.14 16.29
N ASP A 153 3.35 11.25 16.98
CA ASP A 153 2.47 11.30 18.16
C ASP A 153 2.70 10.20 19.21
N GLY A 154 3.98 9.96 19.54
CA GLY A 154 4.35 8.96 20.53
C GLY A 154 4.33 7.52 20.03
N VAL A 155 4.16 7.31 18.74
CA VAL A 155 4.27 6.03 18.04
C VAL A 155 5.61 5.97 17.29
N ILE A 156 6.23 4.78 17.27
CA ILE A 156 7.43 4.52 16.46
C ILE A 156 7.10 3.42 15.46
N TYR A 157 7.49 3.65 14.22
CA TYR A 157 7.38 2.66 13.14
C TYR A 157 8.77 2.08 12.88
N ALA A 158 8.88 0.75 12.89
CA ALA A 158 10.14 0.06 12.69
C ALA A 158 10.00 -1.04 11.64
N GLY A 159 10.96 -1.10 10.73
CA GLY A 159 11.11 -2.15 9.74
C GLY A 159 12.07 -3.23 10.24
N GLU A 160 11.93 -4.44 9.73
CA GLU A 160 12.82 -5.58 9.95
C GLU A 160 12.86 -6.42 8.68
N LEU A 161 14.03 -6.53 8.03
CA LEU A 161 14.22 -7.45 6.91
C LEU A 161 14.36 -8.88 7.47
N LEU A 162 13.57 -9.79 6.91
CA LEU A 162 13.50 -11.16 7.40
C LEU A 162 14.23 -12.11 6.44
N LYS A 163 14.45 -13.34 6.89
CA LYS A 163 15.28 -14.32 6.18
C LYS A 163 14.88 -14.53 4.72
N GLY A 164 13.61 -14.46 4.40
CA GLY A 164 13.13 -14.62 3.02
C GLY A 164 13.57 -13.51 2.07
N ASN A 165 14.01 -12.36 2.59
CA ASN A 165 14.54 -11.26 1.80
C ASN A 165 15.97 -11.54 1.30
N GLU A 166 16.71 -12.42 1.98
CA GLU A 166 18.11 -12.73 1.65
C GLU A 166 18.19 -13.53 0.33
N GLY A 167 18.88 -12.97 -0.67
CA GLY A 167 19.08 -13.63 -1.96
C GLY A 167 17.84 -13.77 -2.84
N TRP A 168 16.72 -13.17 -2.46
CA TRP A 168 15.53 -13.08 -3.30
C TRP A 168 15.74 -11.97 -4.36
N ALA A 169 15.38 -12.27 -5.63
CA ALA A 169 15.59 -11.34 -6.74
C ALA A 169 14.80 -10.03 -6.58
N ASP A 170 13.60 -10.11 -5.98
CA ASP A 170 12.74 -8.97 -5.69
C ASP A 170 12.87 -8.51 -4.22
N GLY A 171 13.94 -8.93 -3.54
CA GLY A 171 14.26 -8.50 -2.17
C GLY A 171 14.57 -7.01 -2.12
N VAL A 172 14.38 -6.43 -0.94
CA VAL A 172 14.56 -5.00 -0.70
C VAL A 172 15.66 -4.72 0.31
N THR A 173 16.22 -3.52 0.24
CA THR A 173 17.16 -2.97 1.24
C THR A 173 16.41 -2.13 2.28
N GLU A 174 17.06 -1.86 3.43
CA GLU A 174 16.50 -0.95 4.43
C GLU A 174 16.20 0.45 3.87
N ASP A 175 17.07 0.97 2.98
CA ASP A 175 16.89 2.31 2.41
C ASP A 175 15.71 2.35 1.42
N GLU A 176 15.51 1.29 0.64
CA GLU A 176 14.32 1.16 -0.22
C GLU A 176 13.04 1.11 0.60
N VAL A 177 13.03 0.36 1.72
CA VAL A 177 11.87 0.33 2.62
C VAL A 177 11.61 1.69 3.26
N ARG A 178 12.67 2.42 3.69
CA ARG A 178 12.52 3.79 4.23
C ARG A 178 11.93 4.75 3.20
N ASN A 179 12.37 4.67 1.96
CA ASN A 179 11.87 5.52 0.88
C ASN A 179 10.43 5.18 0.46
N ALA A 180 10.05 3.91 0.56
CA ALA A 180 8.73 3.41 0.22
C ALA A 180 7.68 3.61 1.34
N PHE A 181 8.13 3.82 2.59
CA PHE A 181 7.27 4.00 3.74
C PHE A 181 6.78 5.45 3.88
N SER A 182 5.50 5.62 4.15
CA SER A 182 4.91 6.95 4.41
C SER A 182 3.80 6.86 5.46
N LEU A 183 3.63 7.95 6.20
CA LEU A 183 2.50 8.12 7.11
C LEU A 183 1.27 8.59 6.32
N ILE A 184 0.10 8.08 6.71
CA ILE A 184 -1.17 8.56 6.18
C ILE A 184 -1.42 9.95 6.76
N ALA A 185 -1.45 10.97 5.91
CA ALA A 185 -1.75 12.33 6.34
C ALA A 185 -3.23 12.47 6.70
N PRO A 186 -3.56 13.27 7.75
CA PRO A 186 -4.96 13.50 8.15
C PRO A 186 -5.84 14.06 7.03
N GLU A 187 -5.25 14.81 6.09
CA GLU A 187 -5.96 15.37 4.95
C GLU A 187 -6.52 14.28 4.00
N TRP A 188 -6.01 13.06 4.05
CA TRP A 188 -6.57 11.94 3.30
C TRP A 188 -7.89 11.43 3.89
N SER A 189 -8.15 11.70 5.17
CA SER A 189 -9.40 11.38 5.85
C SER A 189 -10.39 12.56 5.94
N ALA A 190 -9.94 13.78 5.63
CA ALA A 190 -10.72 15.01 5.77
C ALA A 190 -11.54 15.34 4.52
N GLY A 191 -12.30 14.38 4.02
CA GLY A 191 -13.33 14.62 3.00
C GLY A 191 -14.66 15.06 3.57
N ASP A 192 -14.71 15.59 4.78
CA ASP A 192 -15.90 16.18 5.39
C ASP A 192 -15.83 17.69 5.28
N ASN A 193 -16.39 18.22 4.21
CA ASN A 193 -17.02 19.55 4.12
C ASN A 193 -18.19 19.51 3.16
#